data_328ec4d60fad6bcc7c937c15fcd4347e
#
_entry.id   328ec4d60fad6bcc7c937c15fcd4347e
#
_cell.length_a   1.000
_cell.length_b   1.000
_cell.length_c   1.000
_cell.angle_alpha   90.00
_cell.angle_beta   90.00
_cell.angle_gamma   90.00
#
_symmetry.space_group_name_H-M   'P 1'
#
loop_
_entity.id
_entity.type
_entity.pdbx_description
1 polymer ?
#
loop_
_entity_poly.entity_id
_entity_poly.type
_entity_poly.pdbx_seq_one_letter_code
_entity_poly.pdbx_strand_id
1 'polypeptide(L)'
;MIYQHNFNPTISDEDVFNEIVEEKEYIGYYNLVNQETQGFKEYACSVKQKNIVVIGIGGSTLGTYAIYKFLKHSKTLTKQLYFLETTDPIDIKSKLEQVDLADTLFIVISKSGTTIETISIFKYIHSLITLDKENTLIITENDSKLNAYAKANSMKTFEIPKDVGGRFSVLSAVGLLPLAIVGIDIDELLLGAKEVHEAFFNVKNSREVYIRVLKKARFLTEYKNSFNINVVFSYSSRLEGFNKWYIQLWGESLGKVDVNSTRQGLTPIGIIGPIDQHSFLQLIVEGKRDKSVTVIKVDDFYSDLKIPPTRLKGLEELDYIDNIEFSSLIKSQAD
;
A
#
# COMPACT_ATOMS: atom_id res chain seq x y z
N MET A 1 -3.71 16.69 4.53
CA MET A 1 -4.30 16.24 3.24
C MET A 1 -5.52 17.09 2.91
N ILE A 2 -5.66 17.59 1.69
CA ILE A 2 -6.84 18.34 1.22
C ILE A 2 -7.67 17.40 0.35
N TYR A 3 -8.98 17.28 0.63
CA TYR A 3 -9.91 16.47 -0.15
C TYR A 3 -11.04 17.35 -0.68
N GLN A 4 -11.26 17.31 -1.99
CA GLN A 4 -12.35 18.02 -2.68
C GLN A 4 -13.22 17.04 -3.44
N HIS A 5 -14.53 17.30 -3.51
CA HIS A 5 -15.47 16.48 -4.26
C HIS A 5 -16.56 17.34 -4.90
N ASN A 6 -17.11 16.86 -6.01
CA ASN A 6 -18.14 17.55 -6.80
C ASN A 6 -19.49 16.80 -6.80
N PHE A 7 -19.78 16.08 -5.72
CA PHE A 7 -21.01 15.31 -5.56
C PHE A 7 -21.65 15.53 -4.19
N ASN A 8 -22.96 15.34 -4.10
CA ASN A 8 -23.72 15.40 -2.86
C ASN A 8 -24.67 14.19 -2.81
N PRO A 9 -24.40 13.18 -1.97
CA PRO A 9 -25.31 12.05 -1.76
C PRO A 9 -26.59 12.50 -1.02
N THR A 10 -27.67 11.78 -1.23
CA THR A 10 -29.01 12.11 -0.69
C THR A 10 -29.31 11.42 0.63
N ILE A 11 -28.56 10.38 1.00
CA ILE A 11 -28.82 9.51 2.14
C ILE A 11 -28.07 9.99 3.39
N SER A 12 -28.71 9.86 4.58
CA SER A 12 -28.10 10.17 5.88
C SER A 12 -26.89 9.26 6.16
N ASP A 13 -25.86 9.83 6.82
CA ASP A 13 -24.61 9.14 7.12
C ASP A 13 -24.59 8.54 8.55
N GLU A 14 -25.57 8.88 9.38
CA GLU A 14 -25.55 8.57 10.82
C GLU A 14 -25.69 7.07 11.11
N ASP A 15 -26.58 6.38 10.39
CA ASP A 15 -26.79 4.95 10.56
C ASP A 15 -25.54 4.16 10.19
N VAL A 16 -24.90 4.51 9.05
CA VAL A 16 -23.66 3.85 8.61
C VAL A 16 -22.51 4.09 9.58
N PHE A 17 -22.44 5.29 10.16
CA PHE A 17 -21.41 5.59 11.14
C PHE A 17 -21.60 4.76 12.42
N ASN A 18 -22.83 4.61 12.88
CA ASN A 18 -23.13 3.80 14.06
C ASN A 18 -22.76 2.33 13.84
N GLU A 19 -23.05 1.76 12.66
CA GLU A 19 -22.62 0.42 12.29
C GLU A 19 -21.08 0.29 12.29
N ILE A 20 -20.34 1.28 11.77
CA ILE A 20 -18.87 1.30 11.80
C ILE A 20 -18.33 1.37 13.24
N VAL A 21 -18.98 2.12 14.12
CA VAL A 21 -18.60 2.21 15.54
C VAL A 21 -18.79 0.87 16.23
N GLU A 22 -19.88 0.16 15.95
CA GLU A 22 -20.14 -1.18 16.50
C GLU A 22 -19.13 -2.20 15.95
N GLU A 23 -18.85 -2.20 14.64
CA GLU A 23 -17.93 -3.16 14.01
C GLU A 23 -16.48 -2.98 14.50
N LYS A 24 -16.10 -1.77 14.95
CA LYS A 24 -14.76 -1.49 15.50
C LYS A 24 -14.39 -2.42 16.67
N GLU A 25 -15.35 -2.89 17.43
CA GLU A 25 -15.14 -3.80 18.57
C GLU A 25 -14.71 -5.21 18.12
N TYR A 26 -15.00 -5.59 16.86
CA TYR A 26 -14.76 -6.94 16.35
C TYR A 26 -13.68 -7.00 15.25
N ILE A 27 -13.27 -5.85 14.71
CA ILE A 27 -12.32 -5.76 13.62
C ILE A 27 -10.99 -5.19 14.08
N GLY A 28 -9.99 -6.04 14.20
CA GLY A 28 -8.69 -5.73 14.81
C GLY A 28 -7.89 -4.65 14.12
N TYR A 29 -8.07 -4.42 12.81
CA TYR A 29 -7.26 -3.41 12.11
C TYR A 29 -7.52 -1.97 12.61
N TYR A 30 -8.68 -1.67 13.18
CA TYR A 30 -8.94 -0.37 13.80
C TYR A 30 -8.02 -0.08 14.99
N ASN A 31 -7.56 -1.12 15.67
CA ASN A 31 -6.73 -1.01 16.87
C ASN A 31 -5.23 -0.94 16.56
N LEU A 32 -4.81 -1.26 15.34
CA LEU A 32 -3.39 -1.29 14.95
C LEU A 32 -2.67 0.06 15.12
N VAL A 33 -3.41 1.17 15.07
CA VAL A 33 -2.85 2.52 15.27
C VAL A 33 -2.34 2.79 16.69
N ASN A 34 -2.72 1.95 17.66
CA ASN A 34 -2.34 2.08 19.07
C ASN A 34 -1.35 1.02 19.53
N GLN A 35 -0.79 0.21 18.60
CA GLN A 35 0.09 -0.87 19.00
C GLN A 35 1.47 -0.38 19.45
N GLU A 36 2.11 -1.16 20.30
CA GLU A 36 3.47 -0.92 20.75
C GLU A 36 4.49 -1.30 19.64
N THR A 37 5.41 -0.38 19.34
CA THR A 37 6.42 -0.56 18.29
C THR A 37 7.81 -0.89 18.81
N GLN A 38 8.03 -0.81 20.12
CA GLN A 38 9.36 -0.95 20.71
C GLN A 38 10.04 -2.27 20.32
N GLY A 39 9.31 -3.40 20.37
CA GLY A 39 9.86 -4.70 19.98
C GLY A 39 10.26 -4.78 18.49
N PHE A 40 9.56 -4.05 17.61
CA PHE A 40 9.93 -3.96 16.19
C PHE A 40 11.22 -3.16 16.00
N LYS A 41 11.36 -2.03 16.70
CA LYS A 41 12.54 -1.17 16.63
C LYS A 41 13.79 -1.87 17.21
N GLU A 42 13.65 -2.57 18.33
CA GLU A 42 14.73 -3.35 18.91
C GLU A 42 15.22 -4.44 17.95
N TYR A 43 14.31 -5.20 17.35
CA TYR A 43 14.69 -6.18 16.36
C TYR A 43 15.32 -5.52 15.12
N ALA A 44 14.75 -4.45 14.61
CA ALA A 44 15.29 -3.71 13.46
C ALA A 44 16.75 -3.25 13.69
N CYS A 45 17.05 -2.74 14.88
CA CYS A 45 18.42 -2.35 15.26
C CYS A 45 19.39 -3.54 15.32
N SER A 46 18.91 -4.75 15.59
CA SER A 46 19.75 -5.96 15.67
C SER A 46 20.12 -6.53 14.29
N VAL A 47 19.39 -6.17 13.23
CA VAL A 47 19.58 -6.69 11.86
C VAL A 47 20.86 -6.11 11.26
N LYS A 48 21.80 -6.97 10.90
CA LYS A 48 23.11 -6.58 10.32
C LYS A 48 23.11 -6.63 8.79
N GLN A 49 22.30 -7.50 8.20
CA GLN A 49 22.23 -7.73 6.76
C GLN A 49 21.83 -6.44 6.00
N LYS A 50 22.42 -6.24 4.84
CA LYS A 50 22.16 -5.08 3.97
C LYS A 50 20.93 -5.27 3.08
N ASN A 51 20.70 -6.51 2.65
CA ASN A 51 19.57 -6.86 1.80
C ASN A 51 18.45 -7.45 2.65
N ILE A 52 17.24 -6.96 2.46
CA ILE A 52 16.05 -7.48 3.13
C ILE A 52 15.11 -8.00 2.05
N VAL A 53 14.85 -9.29 2.06
CA VAL A 53 13.97 -9.95 1.09
C VAL A 53 12.70 -10.40 1.78
N VAL A 54 11.57 -9.79 1.41
CA VAL A 54 10.25 -10.21 1.86
C VAL A 54 9.71 -11.27 0.91
N ILE A 55 9.37 -12.43 1.47
CA ILE A 55 8.71 -13.55 0.77
C ILE A 55 7.26 -13.58 1.22
N GLY A 56 6.34 -13.25 0.33
CA GLY A 56 4.90 -13.18 0.63
C GLY A 56 4.12 -12.80 -0.62
N ILE A 57 2.79 -12.78 -0.53
CA ILE A 57 1.93 -12.42 -1.65
C ILE A 57 0.73 -11.59 -1.17
N GLY A 58 0.21 -10.72 -2.02
CA GLY A 58 -0.98 -9.94 -1.75
C GLY A 58 -0.86 -9.07 -0.50
N GLY A 59 -1.70 -9.26 0.50
CA GLY A 59 -1.69 -8.49 1.75
C GLY A 59 -0.38 -8.61 2.55
N SER A 60 0.43 -9.63 2.31
CA SER A 60 1.73 -9.79 2.95
C SER A 60 2.82 -8.88 2.37
N THR A 61 2.59 -8.25 1.21
CA THR A 61 3.60 -7.45 0.51
C THR A 61 3.09 -6.09 0.05
N LEU A 62 1.88 -6.00 -0.52
CA LEU A 62 1.42 -4.83 -1.26
C LEU A 62 1.38 -3.54 -0.43
N GLY A 63 0.92 -3.60 0.83
CA GLY A 63 0.91 -2.42 1.70
C GLY A 63 2.32 -1.94 2.03
N THR A 64 3.21 -2.86 2.38
CA THR A 64 4.63 -2.59 2.65
C THR A 64 5.34 -2.03 1.42
N TYR A 65 5.10 -2.63 0.25
CA TYR A 65 5.62 -2.16 -1.03
C TYR A 65 5.14 -0.76 -1.36
N ALA A 66 3.86 -0.45 -1.12
CA ALA A 66 3.30 0.88 -1.36
C ALA A 66 4.03 1.96 -0.56
N ILE A 67 4.21 1.75 0.74
CA ILE A 67 4.91 2.69 1.62
C ILE A 67 6.38 2.79 1.24
N TYR A 68 7.06 1.66 1.07
CA TYR A 68 8.47 1.64 0.69
C TYR A 68 8.72 2.36 -0.64
N LYS A 69 7.91 2.06 -1.69
CA LYS A 69 8.04 2.70 -3.00
C LYS A 69 7.80 4.22 -2.93
N PHE A 70 6.86 4.67 -2.11
CA PHE A 70 6.60 6.09 -1.93
C PHE A 70 7.74 6.82 -1.24
N LEU A 71 8.35 6.22 -0.21
CA LEU A 71 9.32 6.88 0.66
C LEU A 71 10.79 6.67 0.25
N LYS A 72 11.13 5.59 -0.48
CA LYS A 72 12.53 5.20 -0.72
C LYS A 72 13.41 6.26 -1.40
N HIS A 73 12.82 7.22 -2.11
CA HIS A 73 13.56 8.28 -2.79
C HIS A 73 13.57 9.61 -2.01
N SER A 74 12.74 9.74 -0.97
CA SER A 74 12.63 10.94 -0.13
C SER A 74 13.30 10.78 1.24
N LYS A 75 13.76 9.57 1.57
CA LYS A 75 14.45 9.25 2.83
C LYS A 75 15.78 8.56 2.52
N THR A 76 16.79 8.82 3.36
CA THR A 76 18.03 8.05 3.30
C THR A 76 17.80 6.71 4.00
N LEU A 77 17.63 5.66 3.21
CA LEU A 77 17.44 4.32 3.75
C LEU A 77 18.80 3.65 4.01
N THR A 78 18.87 2.89 5.09
CA THR A 78 20.10 2.20 5.51
C THR A 78 20.30 0.85 4.84
N LYS A 79 19.22 0.27 4.33
CA LYS A 79 19.18 -1.06 3.71
C LYS A 79 18.22 -1.05 2.52
N GLN A 80 18.30 -2.10 1.68
CA GLN A 80 17.42 -2.25 0.52
C GLN A 80 16.37 -3.34 0.79
N LEU A 81 15.14 -3.09 0.34
CA LEU A 81 14.00 -3.99 0.49
C LEU A 81 13.59 -4.54 -0.88
N TYR A 82 13.55 -5.86 -0.98
CA TYR A 82 13.13 -6.61 -2.17
C TYR A 82 11.89 -7.45 -1.84
N PHE A 83 11.07 -7.73 -2.85
CA PHE A 83 9.84 -8.48 -2.69
C PHE A 83 9.79 -9.68 -3.65
N LEU A 84 9.72 -10.88 -3.11
CA LEU A 84 9.43 -12.10 -3.86
C LEU A 84 7.96 -12.45 -3.65
N GLU A 85 7.12 -12.03 -4.59
CA GLU A 85 5.66 -12.05 -4.48
C GLU A 85 4.97 -12.77 -5.64
N THR A 86 5.73 -13.50 -6.45
CA THR A 86 5.22 -14.26 -7.58
C THR A 86 5.99 -15.57 -7.73
N THR A 87 5.34 -16.57 -8.32
CA THR A 87 5.98 -17.84 -8.71
C THR A 87 6.57 -17.81 -10.12
N ASP A 88 6.61 -16.64 -10.76
CA ASP A 88 7.30 -16.47 -12.05
C ASP A 88 8.81 -16.74 -11.87
N PRO A 89 9.36 -17.80 -12.51
CA PRO A 89 10.73 -18.19 -12.29
C PRO A 89 11.75 -17.15 -12.82
N ILE A 90 11.37 -16.36 -13.81
CA ILE A 90 12.24 -15.31 -14.37
C ILE A 90 12.35 -14.14 -13.39
N ASP A 91 11.20 -13.70 -12.82
CA ASP A 91 11.17 -12.64 -11.81
C ASP A 91 11.95 -13.04 -10.55
N ILE A 92 11.74 -14.25 -10.04
CA ILE A 92 12.45 -14.78 -8.87
C ILE A 92 13.97 -14.76 -9.12
N LYS A 93 14.41 -15.31 -10.25
CA LYS A 93 15.83 -15.36 -10.61
C LYS A 93 16.43 -13.97 -10.72
N SER A 94 15.79 -13.07 -11.47
CA SER A 94 16.24 -11.70 -11.66
C SER A 94 16.38 -10.92 -10.35
N LYS A 95 15.47 -11.12 -9.40
CA LYS A 95 15.53 -10.45 -8.09
C LYS A 95 16.62 -11.05 -7.20
N LEU A 96 16.82 -12.36 -7.22
CA LEU A 96 17.88 -13.01 -6.45
C LEU A 96 19.28 -12.67 -6.96
N GLU A 97 19.44 -12.42 -8.26
CA GLU A 97 20.70 -11.94 -8.84
C GLU A 97 21.11 -10.53 -8.39
N GLN A 98 20.17 -9.76 -7.82
CA GLN A 98 20.42 -8.40 -7.31
C GLN A 98 20.90 -8.37 -5.86
N VAL A 99 20.88 -9.49 -5.15
CA VAL A 99 21.19 -9.56 -3.73
C VAL A 99 22.33 -10.56 -3.45
N ASP A 100 23.18 -10.22 -2.50
CA ASP A 100 24.10 -11.21 -1.93
C ASP A 100 23.33 -12.04 -0.90
N LEU A 101 23.09 -13.31 -1.21
CA LEU A 101 22.33 -14.22 -0.34
C LEU A 101 22.97 -14.37 1.06
N ALA A 102 24.30 -14.25 1.16
CA ALA A 102 25.01 -14.35 2.43
C ALA A 102 24.82 -13.10 3.32
N ASP A 103 24.55 -11.92 2.70
CA ASP A 103 24.27 -10.67 3.42
C ASP A 103 22.78 -10.30 3.29
N THR A 104 21.89 -11.30 3.38
CA THR A 104 20.44 -11.14 3.21
C THR A 104 19.67 -11.68 4.41
N LEU A 105 18.73 -10.88 4.92
CA LEU A 105 17.66 -11.33 5.82
C LEU A 105 16.41 -11.66 5.01
N PHE A 106 15.92 -12.89 5.14
CA PHE A 106 14.66 -13.33 4.52
C PHE A 106 13.52 -13.22 5.53
N ILE A 107 12.50 -12.43 5.17
CA ILE A 107 11.29 -12.24 5.97
C ILE A 107 10.16 -13.01 5.29
N VAL A 108 9.74 -14.12 5.86
CA VAL A 108 8.68 -14.97 5.32
C VAL A 108 7.36 -14.59 5.97
N ILE A 109 6.43 -14.10 5.16
CA ILE A 109 5.14 -13.56 5.63
C ILE A 109 3.98 -14.38 5.05
N SER A 110 3.25 -15.07 5.90
CA SER A 110 2.03 -15.78 5.53
C SER A 110 1.10 -15.90 6.72
N LYS A 111 -0.08 -15.28 6.68
CA LYS A 111 -1.05 -15.32 7.78
C LYS A 111 -1.43 -16.76 8.13
N SER A 112 -1.89 -17.55 7.18
CA SER A 112 -2.27 -18.96 7.38
C SER A 112 -1.07 -19.90 7.57
N GLY A 113 0.13 -19.46 7.17
CA GLY A 113 1.33 -20.29 7.17
C GLY A 113 1.33 -21.42 6.13
N THR A 114 0.43 -21.38 5.14
CA THR A 114 0.26 -22.44 4.13
C THR A 114 0.09 -21.90 2.72
N THR A 115 0.25 -20.59 2.51
CA THR A 115 0.15 -19.97 1.18
C THR A 115 1.17 -20.59 0.24
N ILE A 116 0.69 -21.22 -0.84
CA ILE A 116 1.52 -22.10 -1.67
C ILE A 116 2.66 -21.34 -2.36
N GLU A 117 2.41 -20.13 -2.82
CA GLU A 117 3.41 -19.28 -3.47
C GLU A 117 4.54 -18.93 -2.49
N THR A 118 4.17 -18.45 -1.29
CA THR A 118 5.13 -18.11 -0.24
C THR A 118 5.98 -19.31 0.17
N ILE A 119 5.33 -20.47 0.41
CA ILE A 119 6.05 -21.67 0.83
C ILE A 119 6.93 -22.22 -0.29
N SER A 120 6.48 -22.14 -1.55
CA SER A 120 7.28 -22.60 -2.70
C SER A 120 8.56 -21.78 -2.85
N ILE A 121 8.46 -20.44 -2.77
CA ILE A 121 9.63 -19.55 -2.82
C ILE A 121 10.54 -19.79 -1.62
N PHE A 122 9.98 -19.92 -0.42
CA PHE A 122 10.75 -20.24 0.79
C PHE A 122 11.55 -21.53 0.67
N LYS A 123 10.92 -22.61 0.16
CA LYS A 123 11.59 -23.88 -0.11
C LYS A 123 12.68 -23.76 -1.15
N TYR A 124 12.44 -22.97 -2.21
CA TYR A 124 13.44 -22.75 -3.25
C TYR A 124 14.68 -22.04 -2.68
N ILE A 125 14.50 -20.96 -1.93
CA ILE A 125 15.64 -20.26 -1.30
C ILE A 125 16.36 -21.17 -0.32
N HIS A 126 15.63 -21.98 0.48
CA HIS A 126 16.23 -22.95 1.38
C HIS A 126 17.07 -24.03 0.65
N SER A 127 16.81 -24.29 -0.62
CA SER A 127 17.66 -25.16 -1.44
C SER A 127 18.93 -24.50 -1.94
N LEU A 128 19.00 -23.16 -1.94
CA LEU A 128 20.17 -22.40 -2.38
C LEU A 128 21.13 -22.11 -1.21
N ILE A 129 20.58 -21.85 -0.02
CA ILE A 129 21.34 -21.52 1.19
C ILE A 129 20.64 -22.14 2.42
N THR A 130 21.41 -22.35 3.47
CA THR A 130 20.82 -22.73 4.76
C THR A 130 20.06 -21.54 5.35
N LEU A 131 18.74 -21.70 5.55
CA LEU A 131 17.90 -20.73 6.24
C LEU A 131 17.78 -21.11 7.71
N ASP A 132 18.16 -20.21 8.60
CA ASP A 132 18.22 -20.42 10.05
C ASP A 132 17.83 -19.14 10.82
N LYS A 133 18.03 -19.17 12.13
CA LYS A 133 17.69 -18.05 13.03
C LYS A 133 18.50 -16.76 12.79
N GLU A 134 19.63 -16.83 12.10
CA GLU A 134 20.51 -15.67 11.85
C GLU A 134 20.10 -14.88 10.59
N ASN A 135 19.46 -15.56 9.63
CA ASN A 135 19.10 -14.98 8.34
C ASN A 135 17.60 -15.08 7.99
N THR A 136 16.77 -15.60 8.91
CA THR A 136 15.34 -15.80 8.63
C THR A 136 14.47 -15.27 9.75
N LEU A 137 13.47 -14.49 9.37
CA LEU A 137 12.40 -13.99 10.21
C LEU A 137 11.05 -14.48 9.70
N ILE A 138 10.18 -14.93 10.58
CA ILE A 138 8.84 -15.42 10.24
C ILE A 138 7.78 -14.46 10.80
N ILE A 139 6.82 -14.04 9.96
CA ILE A 139 5.66 -13.25 10.37
C ILE A 139 4.39 -14.02 9.99
N THR A 140 3.65 -14.48 10.99
CA THR A 140 2.52 -15.40 10.80
C THR A 140 1.57 -15.39 12.00
N GLU A 141 0.42 -16.05 11.91
CA GLU A 141 -0.43 -16.30 13.08
C GLU A 141 0.22 -17.31 14.05
N ASN A 142 -0.05 -17.15 15.35
CA ASN A 142 0.53 -17.99 16.39
C ASN A 142 0.21 -19.48 16.25
N ASP A 143 -0.96 -19.83 15.75
CA ASP A 143 -1.41 -21.23 15.61
C ASP A 143 -1.11 -21.81 14.20
N SER A 144 -0.37 -21.08 13.37
CA SER A 144 -0.07 -21.51 12.00
C SER A 144 0.98 -22.61 11.93
N LYS A 145 0.95 -23.40 10.85
CA LYS A 145 1.98 -24.40 10.55
C LYS A 145 3.36 -23.78 10.38
N LEU A 146 3.42 -22.57 9.84
CA LEU A 146 4.67 -21.84 9.66
C LEU A 146 5.26 -21.40 11.01
N ASN A 147 4.42 -21.03 12.00
CA ASN A 147 4.88 -20.74 13.36
C ASN A 147 5.43 -21.98 14.06
N ALA A 148 4.76 -23.12 13.88
CA ALA A 148 5.27 -24.40 14.41
C ALA A 148 6.64 -24.76 13.82
N TYR A 149 6.80 -24.57 12.50
CA TYR A 149 8.09 -24.74 11.82
C TYR A 149 9.16 -23.79 12.38
N ALA A 150 8.83 -22.50 12.54
CA ALA A 150 9.75 -21.51 13.06
C ALA A 150 10.24 -21.87 14.48
N LYS A 151 9.33 -22.28 15.36
CA LYS A 151 9.66 -22.73 16.73
C LYS A 151 10.58 -23.94 16.73
N ALA A 152 10.30 -24.95 15.90
CA ALA A 152 11.11 -26.16 15.77
C ALA A 152 12.54 -25.86 15.29
N ASN A 153 12.74 -24.76 14.53
CA ASN A 153 14.03 -24.34 13.99
C ASN A 153 14.62 -23.13 14.75
N SER A 154 14.08 -22.78 15.92
CA SER A 154 14.54 -21.66 16.76
C SER A 154 14.58 -20.30 16.01
N MET A 155 13.78 -20.13 14.97
CA MET A 155 13.67 -18.89 14.20
C MET A 155 12.86 -17.85 14.97
N LYS A 156 13.21 -16.57 14.82
CA LYS A 156 12.44 -15.47 15.38
C LYS A 156 11.07 -15.34 14.68
N THR A 157 10.04 -15.09 15.47
CA THR A 157 8.67 -14.88 14.95
C THR A 157 8.09 -13.59 15.46
N PHE A 158 7.21 -12.99 14.62
CA PHE A 158 6.26 -11.94 15.03
C PHE A 158 4.86 -12.35 14.60
N GLU A 159 3.88 -11.95 15.41
CA GLU A 159 2.50 -12.34 15.21
C GLU A 159 1.74 -11.44 14.24
N ILE A 160 0.88 -12.05 13.42
CA ILE A 160 -0.21 -11.37 12.73
C ILE A 160 -1.48 -11.63 13.56
N PRO A 161 -2.15 -10.58 14.09
CA PRO A 161 -3.36 -10.78 14.88
C PRO A 161 -4.46 -11.49 14.08
N LYS A 162 -5.20 -12.41 14.71
CA LYS A 162 -6.23 -13.22 14.06
C LYS A 162 -7.37 -12.39 13.46
N ASP A 163 -7.74 -11.31 14.16
CA ASP A 163 -8.80 -10.37 13.80
C ASP A 163 -8.39 -9.33 12.74
N VAL A 164 -7.13 -9.39 12.27
CA VAL A 164 -6.62 -8.52 11.19
C VAL A 164 -6.58 -9.31 9.88
N GLY A 165 -7.42 -8.91 8.92
CA GLY A 165 -7.39 -9.49 7.57
C GLY A 165 -6.10 -9.17 6.82
N GLY A 166 -5.63 -10.10 5.96
CA GLY A 166 -4.33 -9.97 5.27
C GLY A 166 -4.15 -8.63 4.54
N ARG A 167 -5.13 -8.20 3.76
CA ARG A 167 -5.07 -6.92 3.03
C ARG A 167 -5.05 -5.67 3.92
N PHE A 168 -5.42 -5.79 5.21
CA PHE A 168 -5.44 -4.72 6.21
C PHE A 168 -4.21 -4.73 7.13
N SER A 169 -3.25 -5.62 6.92
CA SER A 169 -2.18 -5.92 7.88
C SER A 169 -0.96 -4.99 7.79
N VAL A 170 -0.96 -4.00 6.90
CA VAL A 170 0.22 -3.12 6.69
C VAL A 170 0.67 -2.39 7.95
N LEU A 171 -0.24 -2.03 8.84
CA LEU A 171 0.07 -1.41 10.14
C LEU A 171 0.30 -2.45 11.26
N SER A 172 0.46 -3.74 10.96
CA SER A 172 0.94 -4.77 11.89
C SER A 172 2.43 -5.04 11.68
N ALA A 173 2.97 -6.08 12.29
CA ALA A 173 4.33 -6.57 12.05
C ALA A 173 4.62 -6.81 10.54
N VAL A 174 3.59 -7.13 9.74
CA VAL A 174 3.70 -7.38 8.29
C VAL A 174 4.32 -6.20 7.55
N GLY A 175 3.88 -4.99 7.84
CA GLY A 175 4.41 -3.78 7.19
C GLY A 175 5.44 -3.06 8.06
N LEU A 176 5.14 -2.85 9.34
CA LEU A 176 5.97 -2.00 10.19
C LEU A 176 7.38 -2.56 10.38
N LEU A 177 7.52 -3.87 10.52
CA LEU A 177 8.83 -4.45 10.81
C LEU A 177 9.80 -4.38 9.62
N PRO A 178 9.45 -4.80 8.39
CA PRO A 178 10.32 -4.59 7.23
C PRO A 178 10.66 -3.12 6.98
N LEU A 179 9.70 -2.21 7.22
CA LEU A 179 9.90 -0.77 7.05
C LEU A 179 10.87 -0.21 8.09
N ALA A 180 10.74 -0.61 9.36
CA ALA A 180 11.68 -0.22 10.43
C ALA A 180 13.10 -0.73 10.15
N ILE A 181 13.25 -1.95 9.67
CA ILE A 181 14.55 -2.56 9.34
C ILE A 181 15.30 -1.75 8.28
N VAL A 182 14.60 -1.16 7.30
CA VAL A 182 15.23 -0.34 6.27
C VAL A 182 15.40 1.14 6.66
N GLY A 183 14.95 1.52 7.86
CA GLY A 183 15.15 2.85 8.42
C GLY A 183 13.98 3.83 8.23
N ILE A 184 12.78 3.34 7.90
CA ILE A 184 11.58 4.16 7.90
C ILE A 184 11.06 4.31 9.34
N ASP A 185 10.74 5.54 9.73
CA ASP A 185 10.14 5.84 11.02
C ASP A 185 8.70 5.34 11.07
N ILE A 186 8.50 4.23 11.78
CA ILE A 186 7.20 3.59 11.91
C ILE A 186 6.30 4.25 12.94
N ASP A 187 6.85 5.02 13.87
CA ASP A 187 6.06 5.78 14.84
C ASP A 187 5.41 6.99 14.14
N GLU A 188 6.13 7.69 13.26
CA GLU A 188 5.54 8.75 12.42
C GLU A 188 4.45 8.19 11.49
N LEU A 189 4.67 6.99 10.93
CA LEU A 189 3.67 6.32 10.10
C LEU A 189 2.39 6.01 10.89
N LEU A 190 2.53 5.46 12.09
CA LEU A 190 1.39 5.17 12.97
C LEU A 190 0.72 6.44 13.48
N LEU A 191 1.49 7.50 13.77
CA LEU A 191 0.95 8.79 14.17
C LEU A 191 0.00 9.35 13.10
N GLY A 192 0.43 9.34 11.83
CA GLY A 192 -0.42 9.78 10.72
C GLY A 192 -1.70 8.95 10.57
N ALA A 193 -1.61 7.63 10.76
CA ALA A 193 -2.79 6.75 10.75
C ALA A 193 -3.73 7.03 11.93
N LYS A 194 -3.15 7.27 13.12
CA LYS A 194 -3.88 7.60 14.35
C LYS A 194 -4.61 8.93 14.22
N GLU A 195 -4.00 9.95 13.66
CA GLU A 195 -4.66 11.23 13.39
C GLU A 195 -5.91 11.08 12.54
N VAL A 196 -5.87 10.28 11.49
CA VAL A 196 -7.04 10.00 10.62
C VAL A 196 -8.11 9.20 11.38
N HIS A 197 -7.68 8.18 12.15
CA HIS A 197 -8.58 7.37 12.99
C HIS A 197 -9.31 8.24 14.01
N GLU A 198 -8.59 9.06 14.76
CA GLU A 198 -9.17 9.95 15.77
C GLU A 198 -10.10 11.00 15.14
N ALA A 199 -9.69 11.58 14.00
CA ALA A 199 -10.51 12.54 13.27
C ALA A 199 -11.81 11.93 12.73
N PHE A 200 -11.80 10.65 12.37
CA PHE A 200 -13.00 9.95 11.91
C PHE A 200 -13.94 9.59 13.05
N PHE A 201 -13.44 9.02 14.14
CA PHE A 201 -14.28 8.54 15.26
C PHE A 201 -14.65 9.64 16.27
N ASN A 202 -13.85 10.70 16.39
CA ASN A 202 -14.12 11.81 17.30
C ASN A 202 -14.90 12.94 16.62
N VAL A 203 -16.13 12.67 16.25
CA VAL A 203 -17.01 13.58 15.48
C VAL A 203 -17.18 14.95 16.15
N LYS A 204 -16.99 15.07 17.48
CA LYS A 204 -17.11 16.33 18.21
C LYS A 204 -16.00 17.32 17.87
N ASN A 205 -14.81 16.84 17.55
CA ASN A 205 -13.62 17.67 17.34
C ASN A 205 -13.25 17.87 15.88
N SER A 206 -13.61 16.93 14.98
CA SER A 206 -13.27 17.03 13.56
C SER A 206 -14.31 16.33 12.68
N ARG A 207 -15.45 16.99 12.49
CA ARG A 207 -16.51 16.46 11.63
C ARG A 207 -16.11 16.34 10.14
N GLU A 208 -15.03 17.00 9.75
CA GLU A 208 -14.64 17.13 8.34
C GLU A 208 -14.18 15.80 7.72
N VAL A 209 -13.28 15.05 8.37
CA VAL A 209 -12.79 13.76 7.87
C VAL A 209 -13.93 12.74 7.78
N TYR A 210 -14.73 12.64 8.83
CA TYR A 210 -15.91 11.83 8.90
C TYR A 210 -16.86 12.10 7.71
N ILE A 211 -17.26 13.38 7.51
CA ILE A 211 -18.17 13.76 6.43
C ILE A 211 -17.59 13.42 5.05
N ARG A 212 -16.31 13.70 4.82
CA ARG A 212 -15.67 13.47 3.52
C ARG A 212 -15.59 11.98 3.16
N VAL A 213 -15.20 11.14 4.11
CA VAL A 213 -15.11 9.69 3.90
C VAL A 213 -16.48 9.08 3.64
N LEU A 214 -17.48 9.41 4.47
CA LEU A 214 -18.82 8.87 4.31
C LEU A 214 -19.52 9.38 3.07
N LYS A 215 -19.39 10.65 2.72
CA LYS A 215 -19.95 11.17 1.45
C LYS A 215 -19.42 10.42 0.24
N LYS A 216 -18.12 10.13 0.18
CA LYS A 216 -17.55 9.34 -0.90
C LYS A 216 -18.12 7.92 -0.94
N ALA A 217 -18.18 7.25 0.21
CA ALA A 217 -18.74 5.91 0.30
C ALA A 217 -20.22 5.86 -0.12
N ARG A 218 -21.02 6.83 0.34
CA ARG A 218 -22.42 6.98 -0.05
C ARG A 218 -22.60 7.24 -1.53
N PHE A 219 -21.85 8.18 -2.10
CA PHE A 219 -21.88 8.43 -3.54
C PHE A 219 -21.63 7.15 -4.35
N LEU A 220 -20.58 6.42 -4.00
CA LEU A 220 -20.21 5.18 -4.71
C LEU A 220 -21.27 4.07 -4.54
N THR A 221 -21.97 4.04 -3.41
CA THR A 221 -23.06 3.09 -3.17
C THR A 221 -24.33 3.48 -3.90
N GLU A 222 -24.70 4.76 -3.85
CA GLU A 222 -25.93 5.29 -4.46
C GLU A 222 -25.85 5.18 -6.00
N TYR A 223 -24.70 5.49 -6.58
CA TYR A 223 -24.50 5.53 -8.04
C TYR A 223 -23.79 4.30 -8.61
N LYS A 224 -23.69 3.19 -7.85
CA LYS A 224 -22.94 1.97 -8.26
C LYS A 224 -23.37 1.38 -9.61
N ASN A 225 -24.62 1.57 -10.01
CA ASN A 225 -25.13 1.09 -11.30
C ASN A 225 -24.80 2.03 -12.47
N SER A 226 -24.54 3.32 -12.17
CA SER A 226 -24.16 4.32 -13.18
C SER A 226 -22.63 4.44 -13.29
N PHE A 227 -21.93 4.45 -12.16
CA PHE A 227 -20.47 4.56 -12.06
C PHE A 227 -19.90 3.27 -11.44
N ASN A 228 -19.87 2.21 -12.22
CA ASN A 228 -19.44 0.89 -11.77
C ASN A 228 -17.93 0.64 -11.86
N ILE A 229 -17.17 1.63 -12.36
CA ILE A 229 -15.71 1.64 -12.42
C ILE A 229 -15.20 2.77 -11.51
N ASN A 230 -14.34 2.42 -10.56
CA ASN A 230 -13.72 3.39 -9.65
C ASN A 230 -12.23 3.53 -9.99
N VAL A 231 -11.86 4.68 -10.54
CA VAL A 231 -10.50 4.99 -10.98
C VAL A 231 -9.79 5.83 -9.93
N VAL A 232 -8.58 5.42 -9.56
CA VAL A 232 -7.61 6.23 -8.82
C VAL A 232 -6.52 6.65 -9.79
N PHE A 233 -6.44 7.94 -10.06
CA PHE A 233 -5.49 8.57 -10.97
C PHE A 233 -4.44 9.33 -10.16
N SER A 234 -3.28 8.72 -9.98
CA SER A 234 -2.22 9.21 -9.09
C SER A 234 -1.13 9.94 -9.86
N TYR A 235 -0.95 11.24 -9.61
CA TYR A 235 0.08 12.05 -10.26
C TYR A 235 1.41 12.00 -9.52
N SER A 236 1.95 10.81 -9.41
CA SER A 236 3.33 10.50 -9.05
C SER A 236 3.61 9.02 -9.30
N SER A 237 4.70 8.69 -9.98
CA SER A 237 5.15 7.30 -10.16
C SER A 237 5.48 6.60 -8.83
N ARG A 238 5.74 7.37 -7.76
CA ARG A 238 5.93 6.82 -6.40
C ARG A 238 4.66 6.17 -5.83
N LEU A 239 3.47 6.53 -6.35
CA LEU A 239 2.17 6.01 -5.93
C LEU A 239 1.73 4.73 -6.68
N GLU A 240 2.55 4.18 -7.58
CA GLU A 240 2.24 2.91 -8.27
C GLU A 240 1.95 1.77 -7.27
N GLY A 241 2.77 1.66 -6.23
CA GLY A 241 2.56 0.67 -5.17
C GLY A 241 1.24 0.89 -4.41
N PHE A 242 0.89 2.16 -4.15
CA PHE A 242 -0.38 2.53 -3.54
C PHE A 242 -1.57 2.09 -4.42
N ASN A 243 -1.50 2.32 -5.74
CA ASN A 243 -2.55 1.92 -6.67
C ASN A 243 -2.77 0.40 -6.66
N LYS A 244 -1.69 -0.40 -6.63
CA LYS A 244 -1.78 -1.87 -6.52
C LYS A 244 -2.41 -2.31 -5.20
N TRP A 245 -1.99 -1.71 -4.08
CA TRP A 245 -2.57 -1.99 -2.76
C TRP A 245 -4.05 -1.57 -2.69
N TYR A 246 -4.40 -0.41 -3.24
CA TYR A 246 -5.79 0.05 -3.34
C TYR A 246 -6.67 -0.94 -4.10
N ILE A 247 -6.20 -1.48 -5.24
CA ILE A 247 -6.94 -2.48 -6.03
C ILE A 247 -7.24 -3.72 -5.18
N GLN A 248 -6.28 -4.21 -4.40
CA GLN A 248 -6.50 -5.34 -3.51
C GLN A 248 -7.49 -4.99 -2.39
N LEU A 249 -7.28 -3.87 -1.69
CA LEU A 249 -8.18 -3.42 -0.62
C LEU A 249 -9.63 -3.34 -1.12
N TRP A 250 -9.82 -2.74 -2.27
CA TRP A 250 -11.14 -2.57 -2.86
C TRP A 250 -11.74 -3.90 -3.34
N GLY A 251 -11.01 -4.61 -4.18
CA GLY A 251 -11.49 -5.85 -4.82
C GLY A 251 -11.85 -6.94 -3.83
N GLU A 252 -10.97 -7.22 -2.87
CA GLU A 252 -11.22 -8.25 -1.86
C GLU A 252 -12.23 -7.84 -0.79
N SER A 253 -12.38 -6.54 -0.51
CA SER A 253 -13.34 -6.06 0.49
C SER A 253 -14.76 -6.04 -0.07
N LEU A 254 -14.94 -5.53 -1.27
CA LEU A 254 -16.25 -5.25 -1.86
C LEU A 254 -16.72 -6.31 -2.86
N GLY A 255 -15.82 -7.12 -3.43
CA GLY A 255 -16.17 -8.25 -4.30
C GLY A 255 -16.84 -9.38 -3.53
N LYS A 256 -18.07 -9.15 -3.08
CA LYS A 256 -18.86 -10.06 -2.23
C LYS A 256 -20.25 -10.31 -2.81
N VAL A 257 -20.90 -11.29 -2.25
CA VAL A 257 -22.34 -11.55 -2.46
C VAL A 257 -23.07 -11.08 -1.21
N ASP A 258 -24.10 -10.26 -1.38
CA ASP A 258 -24.91 -9.77 -0.26
C ASP A 258 -25.96 -10.83 0.19
N VAL A 259 -26.71 -10.49 1.22
CA VAL A 259 -27.76 -11.37 1.79
C VAL A 259 -28.86 -11.73 0.80
N ASN A 260 -29.04 -10.96 -0.27
CA ASN A 260 -30.01 -11.19 -1.34
C ASN A 260 -29.39 -11.97 -2.53
N SER A 261 -28.20 -12.54 -2.36
CA SER A 261 -27.44 -13.23 -3.42
C SER A 261 -27.03 -12.32 -4.60
N THR A 262 -27.04 -11.00 -4.40
CA THR A 262 -26.60 -10.03 -5.41
C THR A 262 -25.08 -9.82 -5.30
N ARG A 263 -24.38 -9.92 -6.44
CA ARG A 263 -22.94 -9.66 -6.53
C ARG A 263 -22.67 -8.17 -6.35
N GLN A 264 -21.74 -7.85 -5.44
CA GLN A 264 -21.35 -6.49 -5.10
C GLN A 264 -19.94 -6.17 -5.57
N GLY A 265 -19.58 -4.90 -5.49
CA GLY A 265 -18.25 -4.37 -5.82
C GLY A 265 -18.27 -3.56 -7.10
N LEU A 266 -17.44 -2.51 -7.11
CA LEU A 266 -17.12 -1.73 -8.29
C LEU A 266 -15.73 -2.16 -8.78
N THR A 267 -15.48 -2.06 -10.08
CA THR A 267 -14.17 -2.40 -10.65
C THR A 267 -13.13 -1.33 -10.26
N PRO A 268 -12.11 -1.65 -9.46
CA PRO A 268 -11.06 -0.70 -9.12
C PRO A 268 -10.02 -0.64 -10.24
N ILE A 269 -9.61 0.57 -10.61
CA ILE A 269 -8.52 0.82 -11.56
C ILE A 269 -7.56 1.82 -10.94
N GLY A 270 -6.27 1.49 -10.92
CA GLY A 270 -5.20 2.39 -10.49
C GLY A 270 -4.31 2.76 -11.68
N ILE A 271 -4.17 4.05 -11.96
CA ILE A 271 -3.40 4.59 -13.08
C ILE A 271 -2.46 5.71 -12.61
N ILE A 272 -1.40 5.95 -13.39
CA ILE A 272 -0.34 6.91 -13.06
C ILE A 272 -0.31 8.05 -14.08
N GLY A 273 -0.54 9.28 -13.62
CA GLY A 273 -0.27 10.48 -14.40
C GLY A 273 1.21 10.91 -14.32
N PRO A 274 1.74 11.48 -15.41
CA PRO A 274 1.07 11.76 -16.69
C PRO A 274 1.07 10.57 -17.67
N ILE A 275 1.72 9.43 -17.35
CA ILE A 275 1.86 8.27 -18.26
C ILE A 275 0.51 7.86 -18.84
N ASP A 276 -0.47 7.66 -17.99
CA ASP A 276 -1.80 7.18 -18.40
C ASP A 276 -2.73 8.30 -18.94
N GLN A 277 -2.28 9.55 -18.97
CA GLN A 277 -2.91 10.58 -19.82
C GLN A 277 -2.79 10.22 -21.31
N HIS A 278 -1.69 9.54 -21.68
CA HIS A 278 -1.45 9.09 -23.05
C HIS A 278 -2.05 7.69 -23.34
N SER A 279 -2.86 7.15 -22.44
CA SER A 279 -3.53 5.85 -22.60
C SER A 279 -4.99 5.91 -22.15
N PHE A 280 -5.23 5.93 -20.86
CA PHE A 280 -6.56 5.75 -20.27
C PHE A 280 -7.41 7.03 -20.24
N LEU A 281 -6.80 8.22 -20.29
CA LEU A 281 -7.51 9.49 -20.18
C LEU A 281 -8.56 9.65 -21.30
N GLN A 282 -8.27 9.21 -22.52
CA GLN A 282 -9.22 9.25 -23.64
C GLN A 282 -10.51 8.52 -23.32
N LEU A 283 -10.42 7.37 -22.64
CA LEU A 283 -11.59 6.61 -22.20
C LEU A 283 -12.38 7.30 -21.08
N ILE A 284 -11.72 8.10 -20.26
CA ILE A 284 -12.40 8.92 -19.24
C ILE A 284 -13.15 10.07 -19.91
N VAL A 285 -12.50 10.77 -20.86
CA VAL A 285 -13.01 12.01 -21.45
C VAL A 285 -14.12 11.76 -22.46
N GLU A 286 -13.94 10.86 -23.43
CA GLU A 286 -14.87 10.62 -24.52
C GLU A 286 -15.57 9.25 -24.47
N GLY A 287 -15.08 8.33 -23.63
CA GLY A 287 -15.68 7.02 -23.49
C GLY A 287 -17.00 7.03 -22.72
N LYS A 288 -17.52 5.83 -22.44
CA LYS A 288 -18.74 5.66 -21.65
C LYS A 288 -18.61 6.31 -20.27
N ARG A 289 -19.64 7.06 -19.87
CA ARG A 289 -19.73 7.80 -18.59
C ARG A 289 -20.10 6.85 -17.42
N ASP A 290 -19.30 5.84 -17.18
CA ASP A 290 -19.50 4.81 -16.16
C ASP A 290 -18.40 4.79 -15.08
N LYS A 291 -17.57 5.83 -15.05
CA LYS A 291 -16.39 5.93 -14.17
C LYS A 291 -16.53 7.05 -13.15
N SER A 292 -16.25 6.75 -11.90
CA SER A 292 -15.86 7.74 -10.90
C SER A 292 -14.33 7.87 -10.88
N VAL A 293 -13.81 9.09 -10.82
CA VAL A 293 -12.36 9.33 -10.84
C VAL A 293 -11.93 10.05 -9.56
N THR A 294 -10.93 9.51 -8.89
CA THR A 294 -10.26 10.15 -7.78
C THR A 294 -8.85 10.54 -8.21
N VAL A 295 -8.58 11.83 -8.32
CA VAL A 295 -7.24 12.36 -8.63
C VAL A 295 -6.46 12.51 -7.34
N ILE A 296 -5.24 11.95 -7.29
CA ILE A 296 -4.30 12.12 -6.18
C ILE A 296 -3.14 12.97 -6.68
N LYS A 297 -2.98 14.16 -6.07
CA LYS A 297 -1.89 15.10 -6.34
C LYS A 297 -0.90 15.08 -5.19
N VAL A 298 0.37 15.30 -5.49
CA VAL A 298 1.45 15.50 -4.51
C VAL A 298 1.80 16.98 -4.47
N ASP A 299 1.65 17.60 -3.30
CA ASP A 299 1.89 19.05 -3.14
C ASP A 299 3.38 19.38 -3.18
N ASP A 300 4.22 18.55 -2.56
CA ASP A 300 5.66 18.77 -2.53
C ASP A 300 6.40 17.50 -2.94
N PHE A 301 7.21 17.64 -3.97
CA PHE A 301 8.08 16.57 -4.47
C PHE A 301 9.45 16.57 -3.79
N TYR A 302 9.76 17.61 -3.00
CA TYR A 302 11.09 17.84 -2.41
C TYR A 302 12.21 17.72 -3.45
N SER A 303 12.01 18.36 -4.61
CA SER A 303 12.91 18.34 -5.75
C SER A 303 12.95 19.71 -6.42
N ASP A 304 14.14 20.17 -6.71
CA ASP A 304 14.44 21.41 -7.44
C ASP A 304 14.79 21.16 -8.91
N LEU A 305 14.55 19.93 -9.41
CA LEU A 305 14.86 19.54 -10.77
C LEU A 305 14.08 20.40 -11.77
N LYS A 306 14.83 21.11 -12.64
CA LYS A 306 14.29 22.04 -13.64
C LYS A 306 14.63 21.58 -15.06
N ILE A 307 13.78 22.00 -15.99
CA ILE A 307 14.05 21.89 -17.42
C ILE A 307 15.14 22.90 -17.78
N PRO A 308 16.31 22.48 -18.27
CA PRO A 308 17.38 23.41 -18.59
C PRO A 308 17.04 24.21 -19.86
N PRO A 309 17.54 25.47 -20.02
CA PRO A 309 17.32 26.29 -21.20
C PRO A 309 18.21 25.80 -22.36
N THR A 310 17.89 24.62 -22.88
CA THR A 310 18.64 23.98 -23.96
C THR A 310 17.91 24.16 -25.29
N ARG A 311 18.49 24.96 -26.19
CA ARG A 311 17.93 25.15 -27.54
C ARG A 311 18.01 23.87 -28.36
N LEU A 312 16.88 23.36 -28.76
CA LEU A 312 16.76 22.22 -29.65
C LEU A 312 16.31 22.72 -31.03
N LYS A 313 17.22 22.65 -32.02
CA LYS A 313 16.96 23.14 -33.38
C LYS A 313 15.71 22.47 -33.98
N GLY A 314 14.71 23.27 -34.35
CA GLY A 314 13.45 22.82 -34.91
C GLY A 314 12.36 22.61 -33.85
N LEU A 315 12.63 22.89 -32.57
CA LEU A 315 11.67 22.82 -31.45
C LEU A 315 11.65 24.11 -30.63
N GLU A 316 12.09 25.24 -31.22
CA GLU A 316 12.20 26.54 -30.54
C GLU A 316 10.85 27.04 -29.99
N GLU A 317 9.74 26.62 -30.59
CA GLU A 317 8.39 26.91 -30.10
C GLU A 317 8.10 26.33 -28.70
N LEU A 318 8.91 25.36 -28.25
CA LEU A 318 8.82 24.74 -26.93
C LEU A 318 9.74 25.39 -25.89
N ASP A 319 10.54 26.41 -26.22
CA ASP A 319 11.45 27.09 -25.29
C ASP A 319 10.67 27.77 -24.12
N TYR A 320 9.34 27.90 -24.21
CA TYR A 320 8.49 28.39 -23.12
C TYR A 320 8.51 27.50 -21.87
N ILE A 321 8.96 26.23 -21.98
CA ILE A 321 9.07 25.32 -20.82
C ILE A 321 10.43 25.49 -20.10
N ASP A 322 11.35 26.28 -20.62
CA ASP A 322 12.68 26.50 -20.02
C ASP A 322 12.57 27.02 -18.58
N ASN A 323 13.44 26.48 -17.72
CA ASN A 323 13.50 26.80 -16.30
C ASN A 323 12.25 26.44 -15.47
N ILE A 324 11.26 25.79 -16.06
CA ILE A 324 10.11 25.25 -15.32
C ILE A 324 10.56 24.06 -14.48
N GLU A 325 10.12 23.99 -13.24
CA GLU A 325 10.33 22.82 -12.39
C GLU A 325 9.45 21.65 -12.87
N PHE A 326 10.03 20.44 -12.92
CA PHE A 326 9.25 19.23 -13.22
C PHE A 326 8.11 19.01 -12.22
N SER A 327 8.28 19.45 -10.96
CA SER A 327 7.22 19.46 -9.94
C SER A 327 6.03 20.34 -10.33
N SER A 328 6.29 21.51 -10.93
CA SER A 328 5.25 22.42 -11.42
C SER A 328 4.56 21.87 -12.66
N LEU A 329 5.33 21.25 -13.57
CA LEU A 329 4.79 20.64 -14.78
C LEU A 329 3.80 19.51 -14.45
N ILE A 330 4.19 18.56 -13.58
CA ILE A 330 3.30 17.44 -13.20
C ILE A 330 2.05 17.91 -12.43
N LYS A 331 2.16 18.98 -11.64
CA LYS A 331 0.99 19.59 -10.97
C LYS A 331 0.01 20.17 -11.98
N SER A 332 0.49 20.94 -12.96
CA SER A 332 -0.35 21.49 -14.04
C SER A 332 -1.01 20.40 -14.89
N GLN A 333 -0.35 19.26 -15.08
CA GLN A 333 -0.94 18.12 -15.79
C GLN A 333 -2.05 17.44 -14.97
N ALA A 334 -2.02 17.58 -13.65
CA ALA A 334 -3.04 17.03 -12.74
C ALA A 334 -4.26 17.95 -12.58
N ASP A 335 -4.18 19.24 -12.96
CA ASP A 335 -5.25 20.23 -12.95
C ASP A 335 -6.14 20.13 -14.18
#